data_d00622c0d816d6f1f98185e68e6e88cc
#
_entry.id   d00622c0d816d6f1f98185e68e6e88cc
#
_cell.length_a   1.000
_cell.length_b   1.000
_cell.length_c   1.000
_cell.angle_alpha   90.00
_cell.angle_beta   90.00
_cell.angle_gamma   90.00
#
_symmetry.space_group_name_H-M   'P 1'
#
loop_
_entity.id
_entity.type
_entity.pdbx_description
1 polymer ?
#
loop_
_entity_poly.entity_id
_entity_poly.type
_entity_poly.pdbx_seq_one_letter_code
_entity_poly.pdbx_strand_id
1 'polypeptide(L)'
;FADRQVRPLTELVTAARRVGSGHYDMRVEGRTGSDEIGLLNRAFNRMTSQIEQQTTALVAANRQLAERRAFIETVLQSITAGIVSVDRDGEVQLMNASAQTLLLDKPGPAPLGLKLAEIAPEIASLVKSGTGHGIVHFNRDGELLTLAVRLAPAASGWVITFEDITRQLLDQRQAAWSDVARRIAHEIKNPLTPIQLATERLNRRYRKQIEQDGELFEELTGTIIRQVGDLRKMVDEFSSFARLPKPVFRQEDPVDLVRQALFLQEVARPEIDFSFSAEDNLPKIACDRHQFGQAMTNVLKNAAEAIEARQREAGADFRGGIAVDVGADARYFVVTVSDNGIGLPKQGAERILEPYVTTREKGTGLGLAIVKKIVEEHAGEMSFANNAGGGTKVALRFARDPLAAAGVEAAE
;
A
#
# COMPACT_ATOMS: atom_id res chain seq x y z
N PHE A 1 -7.79 35.23 -86.44
CA PHE A 1 -7.74 33.76 -86.36
C PHE A 1 -6.76 33.31 -85.23
N ALA A 2 -5.60 33.90 -85.08
CA ALA A 2 -4.56 33.52 -84.11
C ALA A 2 -5.02 33.71 -82.66
N ASP A 3 -5.74 34.78 -82.28
CA ASP A 3 -6.20 35.04 -80.92
C ASP A 3 -7.22 34.01 -80.42
N ARG A 4 -7.95 33.37 -81.31
CA ARG A 4 -8.97 32.37 -80.94
C ARG A 4 -8.38 31.01 -80.49
N GLN A 5 -7.13 30.72 -80.86
CA GLN A 5 -6.39 29.50 -80.55
C GLN A 5 -5.38 29.69 -79.41
N VAL A 6 -4.78 30.86 -79.27
CA VAL A 6 -3.74 31.17 -78.29
C VAL A 6 -4.31 31.34 -76.87
N ARG A 7 -5.48 31.96 -76.72
CA ARG A 7 -6.11 32.23 -75.40
C ARG A 7 -6.43 30.97 -74.62
N PRO A 8 -7.07 29.93 -75.20
CA PRO A 8 -7.34 28.66 -74.42
C PRO A 8 -6.09 27.94 -73.96
N LEU A 9 -5.00 27.97 -74.76
CA LEU A 9 -3.71 27.37 -74.38
C LEU A 9 -3.06 28.12 -73.23
N THR A 10 -3.16 29.45 -73.19
CA THR A 10 -2.64 30.27 -72.10
C THR A 10 -3.41 30.02 -70.78
N GLU A 11 -4.74 29.85 -70.87
CA GLU A 11 -5.59 29.50 -69.76
C GLU A 11 -5.23 28.09 -69.17
N LEU A 12 -4.95 27.14 -70.05
CA LEU A 12 -4.53 25.79 -69.70
C LEU A 12 -3.16 25.75 -69.00
N VAL A 13 -2.18 26.53 -69.57
CA VAL A 13 -0.86 26.69 -68.92
C VAL A 13 -0.96 27.32 -67.53
N THR A 14 -1.82 28.35 -67.41
CA THR A 14 -2.05 29.00 -66.09
C THR A 14 -2.71 28.08 -65.12
N ALA A 15 -3.71 27.31 -65.54
CA ALA A 15 -4.35 26.29 -64.69
C ALA A 15 -3.35 25.20 -64.32
N ALA A 16 -2.51 24.72 -65.22
CA ALA A 16 -1.47 23.72 -64.95
C ALA A 16 -0.45 24.19 -63.89
N ARG A 17 -0.03 25.44 -63.95
CA ARG A 17 0.85 26.06 -62.98
C ARG A 17 0.19 26.14 -61.61
N ARG A 18 -1.10 26.47 -61.50
CA ARG A 18 -1.85 26.51 -60.25
C ARG A 18 -2.05 25.11 -59.66
N VAL A 19 -2.36 24.12 -60.46
CA VAL A 19 -2.40 22.72 -60.06
C VAL A 19 -1.03 22.25 -59.55
N GLY A 20 0.05 22.61 -60.21
CA GLY A 20 1.43 22.34 -59.78
C GLY A 20 1.82 23.04 -58.49
N SER A 21 1.14 24.12 -58.09
CA SER A 21 1.29 24.79 -56.79
C SER A 21 0.31 24.29 -55.72
N GLY A 22 -0.40 23.17 -55.95
CA GLY A 22 -1.25 22.53 -54.97
C GLY A 22 -2.73 22.91 -55.00
N HIS A 23 -3.18 23.71 -55.98
CA HIS A 23 -4.59 24.11 -56.13
C HIS A 23 -5.30 23.12 -57.06
N TYR A 24 -5.75 22.00 -56.55
CA TYR A 24 -6.34 20.90 -57.33
C TYR A 24 -7.82 21.11 -57.67
N ASP A 25 -8.49 22.09 -57.07
CA ASP A 25 -9.86 22.52 -57.32
C ASP A 25 -10.05 23.25 -58.68
N MET A 26 -8.94 23.64 -59.30
CA MET A 26 -8.97 24.38 -60.59
C MET A 26 -9.52 23.51 -61.71
N ARG A 27 -10.44 24.13 -62.46
CA ARG A 27 -10.99 23.58 -63.70
C ARG A 27 -10.84 24.60 -64.78
N VAL A 28 -10.54 24.14 -65.97
CA VAL A 28 -10.51 25.02 -67.14
C VAL A 28 -11.94 25.10 -67.68
N GLU A 29 -12.50 26.30 -67.57
CA GLU A 29 -13.81 26.65 -68.17
C GLU A 29 -13.61 27.08 -69.62
N GLY A 30 -13.89 26.23 -70.61
CA GLY A 30 -13.75 26.54 -72.01
C GLY A 30 -14.74 25.75 -72.87
N ARG A 31 -14.87 26.13 -74.11
CA ARG A 31 -15.73 25.47 -75.11
C ARG A 31 -15.44 23.98 -75.13
N THR A 32 -16.44 23.17 -74.80
CA THR A 32 -16.44 21.70 -74.93
C THR A 32 -16.68 21.29 -76.40
N GLY A 33 -15.97 21.94 -77.30
CA GLY A 33 -16.02 21.60 -78.77
C GLY A 33 -15.42 20.21 -78.99
N SER A 34 -15.73 19.63 -80.12
CA SER A 34 -15.14 18.39 -80.62
C SER A 34 -13.75 18.57 -81.24
N ASP A 35 -13.15 19.75 -81.09
CA ASP A 35 -11.79 20.08 -81.54
C ASP A 35 -10.71 19.59 -80.56
N GLU A 36 -9.47 19.58 -80.94
CA GLU A 36 -8.30 19.12 -80.20
C GLU A 36 -8.15 19.86 -78.86
N ILE A 37 -8.49 21.15 -78.80
CA ILE A 37 -8.44 21.97 -77.57
C ILE A 37 -9.53 21.52 -76.56
N GLY A 38 -10.73 21.23 -77.05
CA GLY A 38 -11.82 20.67 -76.16
C GLY A 38 -11.47 19.31 -75.61
N LEU A 39 -10.77 18.48 -76.44
CA LEU A 39 -10.29 17.16 -75.92
C LEU A 39 -9.25 17.33 -74.80
N LEU A 40 -8.32 18.23 -74.96
CA LEU A 40 -7.25 18.57 -74.04
C LEU A 40 -7.81 19.12 -72.70
N ASN A 41 -8.77 20.05 -72.79
CA ASN A 41 -9.46 20.59 -71.61
C ASN A 41 -10.18 19.48 -70.81
N ARG A 42 -10.87 18.56 -71.48
CA ARG A 42 -11.54 17.42 -70.83
C ARG A 42 -10.52 16.49 -70.17
N ALA A 43 -9.43 16.18 -70.87
CA ALA A 43 -8.35 15.33 -70.29
C ALA A 43 -7.69 16.01 -69.11
N PHE A 44 -7.40 17.30 -69.16
CA PHE A 44 -6.85 18.10 -68.07
C PHE A 44 -7.80 18.10 -66.81
N ASN A 45 -9.08 18.44 -67.04
CA ASN A 45 -10.06 18.46 -65.97
C ASN A 45 -10.29 17.07 -65.32
N ARG A 46 -10.22 15.99 -66.10
CA ARG A 46 -10.27 14.63 -65.62
C ARG A 46 -9.04 14.30 -64.73
N MET A 47 -7.84 14.69 -65.26
CA MET A 47 -6.59 14.49 -64.48
C MET A 47 -6.61 15.29 -63.17
N THR A 48 -6.99 16.57 -63.19
CA THR A 48 -7.05 17.39 -61.95
C THR A 48 -8.09 16.86 -60.97
N SER A 49 -9.25 16.39 -61.44
CA SER A 49 -10.25 15.74 -60.59
C SER A 49 -9.73 14.46 -59.97
N GLN A 50 -8.97 13.66 -60.70
CA GLN A 50 -8.35 12.45 -60.17
C GLN A 50 -7.27 12.75 -59.12
N ILE A 51 -6.41 13.76 -59.37
CA ILE A 51 -5.39 14.21 -58.40
C ILE A 51 -6.07 14.73 -57.13
N GLU A 52 -7.11 15.56 -57.25
CA GLU A 52 -7.87 16.09 -56.12
C GLU A 52 -8.47 14.96 -55.25
N GLN A 53 -9.12 13.97 -55.88
CA GLN A 53 -9.67 12.80 -55.20
C GLN A 53 -8.58 11.99 -54.49
N GLN A 54 -7.46 11.71 -55.17
CA GLN A 54 -6.34 10.94 -54.57
C GLN A 54 -5.71 11.70 -53.39
N THR A 55 -5.49 13.00 -53.52
CA THR A 55 -4.90 13.82 -52.46
C THR A 55 -5.83 13.91 -51.27
N THR A 56 -7.12 14.12 -51.51
CA THR A 56 -8.13 14.14 -50.42
C THR A 56 -8.20 12.78 -49.69
N ALA A 57 -8.19 11.68 -50.44
CA ALA A 57 -8.18 10.35 -49.86
C ALA A 57 -6.90 10.07 -49.05
N LEU A 58 -5.74 10.50 -49.53
CA LEU A 58 -4.45 10.36 -48.86
C LEU A 58 -4.42 11.17 -47.53
N VAL A 59 -4.87 12.43 -47.57
CA VAL A 59 -4.96 13.31 -46.41
C VAL A 59 -5.91 12.70 -45.36
N ALA A 60 -7.06 12.21 -45.80
CA ALA A 60 -8.03 11.54 -44.92
C ALA A 60 -7.44 10.26 -44.24
N ALA A 61 -6.75 9.43 -45.04
CA ALA A 61 -6.08 8.21 -44.54
C ALA A 61 -4.96 8.55 -43.54
N ASN A 62 -4.12 9.54 -43.84
CA ASN A 62 -3.07 10.00 -42.94
C ASN A 62 -3.64 10.56 -41.62
N ARG A 63 -4.73 11.32 -41.68
CA ARG A 63 -5.42 11.82 -40.49
C ARG A 63 -5.95 10.68 -39.65
N GLN A 64 -6.61 9.68 -40.25
CA GLN A 64 -7.13 8.53 -39.58
C GLN A 64 -6.02 7.69 -38.92
N LEU A 65 -4.87 7.52 -39.57
CA LEU A 65 -3.70 6.86 -38.99
C LEU A 65 -3.15 7.64 -37.80
N ALA A 66 -3.04 8.96 -37.87
CA ALA A 66 -2.60 9.80 -36.78
C ALA A 66 -3.55 9.71 -35.55
N GLU A 67 -4.87 9.77 -35.80
CA GLU A 67 -5.89 9.64 -34.76
C GLU A 67 -5.83 8.25 -34.09
N ARG A 68 -5.67 7.18 -34.88
CA ARG A 68 -5.51 5.81 -34.32
C ARG A 68 -4.24 5.68 -33.48
N ARG A 69 -3.12 6.24 -33.96
CA ARG A 69 -1.85 6.23 -33.23
C ARG A 69 -1.97 6.96 -31.90
N ALA A 70 -2.51 8.18 -31.91
CA ALA A 70 -2.71 8.97 -30.70
C ALA A 70 -3.64 8.24 -29.69
N PHE A 71 -4.70 7.58 -30.19
CA PHE A 71 -5.58 6.77 -29.35
C PHE A 71 -4.84 5.61 -28.69
N ILE A 72 -4.04 4.84 -29.45
CA ILE A 72 -3.26 3.71 -28.90
C ILE A 72 -2.26 4.21 -27.87
N GLU A 73 -1.54 5.31 -28.13
CA GLU A 73 -0.60 5.91 -27.18
C GLU A 73 -1.31 6.32 -25.88
N THR A 74 -2.48 6.94 -25.95
CA THR A 74 -3.28 7.31 -24.78
C THR A 74 -3.72 6.07 -23.97
N VAL A 75 -4.19 5.03 -24.65
CA VAL A 75 -4.59 3.77 -23.99
C VAL A 75 -3.39 3.14 -23.27
N LEU A 76 -2.24 3.03 -23.93
CA LEU A 76 -1.02 2.46 -23.34
C LEU A 76 -0.54 3.26 -22.11
N GLN A 77 -0.72 4.58 -22.10
CA GLN A 77 -0.36 5.43 -20.96
C GLN A 77 -1.35 5.35 -19.81
N SER A 78 -2.61 5.05 -20.08
CA SER A 78 -3.66 4.94 -19.04
C SER A 78 -3.71 3.59 -18.34
N ILE A 79 -3.03 2.57 -18.87
CA ILE A 79 -2.99 1.21 -18.28
C ILE A 79 -2.00 1.20 -17.11
N THR A 80 -2.46 0.72 -15.95
CA THR A 80 -1.63 0.59 -14.73
C THR A 80 -0.63 -0.55 -14.80
N ALA A 81 -0.88 -1.56 -15.64
CA ALA A 81 0.07 -2.64 -15.88
C ALA A 81 1.28 -2.14 -16.70
N GLY A 82 2.46 -2.62 -16.36
CA GLY A 82 3.66 -2.43 -17.16
C GLY A 82 3.53 -3.19 -18.49
N ILE A 83 3.82 -2.53 -19.60
CA ILE A 83 3.82 -3.11 -20.94
C ILE A 83 5.17 -2.87 -21.58
N VAL A 84 5.84 -3.95 -22.00
CA VAL A 84 7.09 -3.93 -22.74
C VAL A 84 6.94 -4.79 -23.99
N SER A 85 7.35 -4.26 -25.14
CA SER A 85 7.50 -5.04 -26.38
C SER A 85 8.98 -5.23 -26.67
N VAL A 86 9.36 -6.46 -26.96
CA VAL A 86 10.72 -6.81 -27.37
C VAL A 86 10.71 -7.53 -28.71
N ASP A 87 11.78 -7.36 -29.47
CA ASP A 87 11.99 -8.12 -30.69
C ASP A 87 12.49 -9.56 -30.42
N ARG A 88 12.87 -10.28 -31.48
CA ARG A 88 13.37 -11.66 -31.39
C ARG A 88 14.73 -11.76 -30.69
N ASP A 89 15.50 -10.70 -30.67
CA ASP A 89 16.84 -10.61 -30.04
C ASP A 89 16.75 -10.11 -28.59
N GLY A 90 15.52 -9.79 -28.12
CA GLY A 90 15.23 -9.32 -26.77
C GLY A 90 15.48 -7.82 -26.58
N GLU A 91 15.59 -7.03 -27.66
CA GLU A 91 15.73 -5.58 -27.61
C GLU A 91 14.37 -4.91 -27.40
N VAL A 92 14.32 -3.92 -26.49
CA VAL A 92 13.11 -3.21 -26.13
C VAL A 92 12.69 -2.26 -27.26
N GLN A 93 11.51 -2.52 -27.82
CA GLN A 93 10.92 -1.73 -28.89
C GLN A 93 9.89 -0.71 -28.37
N LEU A 94 9.23 -1.04 -27.26
CA LEU A 94 8.23 -0.20 -26.60
C LEU A 94 8.23 -0.46 -25.12
N MET A 95 8.06 0.59 -24.33
CA MET A 95 7.86 0.55 -22.88
C MET A 95 6.89 1.66 -22.49
N ASN A 96 5.76 1.31 -21.84
CA ASN A 96 4.81 2.30 -21.34
C ASN A 96 5.29 2.96 -20.03
N ALA A 97 4.61 4.02 -19.57
CA ALA A 97 4.98 4.75 -18.37
C ALA A 97 4.97 3.87 -17.11
N SER A 98 3.97 2.99 -16.97
CA SER A 98 3.89 2.06 -15.83
C SER A 98 5.07 1.09 -15.80
N ALA A 99 5.51 0.57 -16.96
CA ALA A 99 6.68 -0.30 -17.02
C ALA A 99 7.97 0.45 -16.66
N GLN A 100 8.11 1.72 -17.05
CA GLN A 100 9.25 2.54 -16.65
C GLN A 100 9.28 2.74 -15.14
N THR A 101 8.14 3.06 -14.52
CA THR A 101 8.03 3.26 -13.07
C THR A 101 8.35 1.98 -12.28
N LEU A 102 7.94 0.82 -12.79
CA LEU A 102 8.15 -0.46 -12.09
C LEU A 102 9.56 -1.03 -12.25
N LEU A 103 10.20 -0.83 -13.43
CA LEU A 103 11.48 -1.49 -13.76
C LEU A 103 12.71 -0.57 -13.67
N LEU A 104 12.53 0.76 -13.68
CA LEU A 104 13.65 1.70 -13.66
C LEU A 104 13.77 2.36 -12.30
N ASP A 105 15.00 2.41 -11.76
CA ASP A 105 15.30 3.05 -10.48
C ASP A 105 15.18 4.58 -10.52
N LYS A 106 15.31 5.16 -11.71
CA LYS A 106 15.25 6.62 -11.90
C LYS A 106 14.31 6.98 -13.05
N PRO A 107 13.50 8.04 -12.88
CA PRO A 107 12.69 8.55 -13.97
C PRO A 107 13.59 9.02 -15.13
N GLY A 108 13.35 8.50 -16.33
CA GLY A 108 14.12 8.79 -17.51
C GLY A 108 13.37 8.38 -18.80
N PRO A 109 13.93 8.65 -19.97
CA PRO A 109 13.33 8.18 -21.22
C PRO A 109 13.33 6.65 -21.28
N ALA A 110 12.34 6.08 -21.96
CA ALA A 110 12.28 4.63 -22.16
C ALA A 110 13.58 4.10 -22.78
N PRO A 111 14.15 3.01 -22.25
CA PRO A 111 15.43 2.45 -22.72
C PRO A 111 15.24 1.63 -24.01
N LEU A 112 14.79 2.29 -25.08
CA LEU A 112 14.57 1.67 -26.38
C LEU A 112 15.90 1.21 -26.99
N GLY A 113 15.92 0.02 -27.59
CA GLY A 113 17.11 -0.58 -28.18
C GLY A 113 18.06 -1.28 -27.19
N LEU A 114 17.83 -1.16 -25.87
CA LEU A 114 18.56 -1.95 -24.88
C LEU A 114 17.96 -3.34 -24.74
N LYS A 115 18.76 -4.31 -24.32
CA LYS A 115 18.27 -5.66 -24.06
C LYS A 115 17.48 -5.72 -22.78
N LEU A 116 16.32 -6.36 -22.81
CA LEU A 116 15.50 -6.60 -21.61
C LEU A 116 16.27 -7.29 -20.49
N ALA A 117 17.24 -8.14 -20.84
CA ALA A 117 18.10 -8.83 -19.87
C ALA A 117 19.01 -7.89 -19.06
N GLU A 118 19.27 -6.68 -19.54
CA GLU A 118 20.04 -5.65 -18.82
C GLU A 118 19.16 -4.85 -17.86
N ILE A 119 17.86 -4.77 -18.13
CA ILE A 119 16.88 -4.01 -17.34
C ILE A 119 16.21 -4.90 -16.32
N ALA A 120 15.72 -6.07 -16.74
CA ALA A 120 14.98 -7.03 -15.93
C ALA A 120 15.35 -8.46 -16.33
N PRO A 121 16.50 -8.98 -15.86
CA PRO A 121 17.02 -10.30 -16.21
C PRO A 121 16.05 -11.43 -15.86
N GLU A 122 15.26 -11.27 -14.79
CA GLU A 122 14.27 -12.24 -14.33
C GLU A 122 13.13 -12.37 -15.35
N ILE A 123 12.63 -11.26 -15.87
CA ILE A 123 11.58 -11.25 -16.93
C ILE A 123 12.17 -11.80 -18.23
N ALA A 124 13.40 -11.44 -18.58
CA ALA A 124 14.06 -11.94 -19.76
C ALA A 124 14.27 -13.48 -19.72
N SER A 125 14.53 -14.04 -18.53
CA SER A 125 14.63 -15.49 -18.34
C SER A 125 13.30 -16.19 -18.59
N LEU A 126 12.19 -15.58 -18.18
CA LEU A 126 10.84 -16.07 -18.43
C LEU A 126 10.52 -16.09 -19.93
N VAL A 127 10.92 -15.06 -20.67
CA VAL A 127 10.77 -15.00 -22.14
C VAL A 127 11.53 -16.16 -22.81
N LYS A 128 12.76 -16.45 -22.37
CA LYS A 128 13.57 -17.55 -22.90
C LYS A 128 12.99 -18.93 -22.58
N SER A 129 12.33 -19.12 -21.44
CA SER A 129 11.71 -20.39 -21.07
C SER A 129 10.46 -20.73 -21.89
N GLY A 130 9.88 -19.74 -22.61
CA GLY A 130 8.69 -19.94 -23.44
C GLY A 130 7.39 -20.17 -22.66
N THR A 131 7.40 -20.02 -21.34
CA THR A 131 6.21 -20.10 -20.49
C THR A 131 5.39 -18.84 -20.68
N GLY A 132 4.13 -18.97 -21.11
CA GLY A 132 3.27 -17.80 -21.45
C GLY A 132 2.90 -16.90 -20.26
N HIS A 133 3.18 -17.31 -19.01
CA HIS A 133 2.95 -16.52 -17.79
C HIS A 133 3.84 -17.02 -16.65
N GLY A 134 4.06 -16.18 -15.65
CA GLY A 134 4.82 -16.54 -14.46
C GLY A 134 4.81 -15.44 -13.41
N ILE A 135 5.27 -15.79 -12.21
CA ILE A 135 5.52 -14.83 -11.14
C ILE A 135 7.02 -14.62 -11.07
N VAL A 136 7.43 -13.37 -11.05
CA VAL A 136 8.84 -12.95 -11.01
C VAL A 136 9.06 -12.08 -9.77
N HIS A 137 10.14 -12.36 -9.05
CA HIS A 137 10.59 -11.50 -7.96
C HIS A 137 11.65 -10.54 -8.52
N PHE A 138 11.36 -9.28 -8.50
CA PHE A 138 12.20 -8.22 -9.04
C PHE A 138 12.66 -7.30 -7.89
N ASN A 139 13.97 -7.05 -7.83
CA ASN A 139 14.54 -6.14 -6.83
C ASN A 139 14.75 -4.76 -7.46
N ARG A 140 14.02 -3.77 -6.97
CA ARG A 140 14.18 -2.37 -7.36
C ARG A 140 14.74 -1.60 -6.17
N ASP A 141 15.97 -1.15 -6.28
CA ASP A 141 16.67 -0.31 -5.28
C ASP A 141 16.56 -0.81 -3.82
N GLY A 142 16.58 -2.15 -3.65
CA GLY A 142 16.45 -2.81 -2.34
C GLY A 142 15.01 -3.20 -1.97
N GLU A 143 14.01 -2.77 -2.71
CA GLU A 143 12.62 -3.19 -2.56
C GLU A 143 12.33 -4.42 -3.41
N LEU A 144 11.84 -5.50 -2.80
CA LEU A 144 11.49 -6.73 -3.48
C LEU A 144 10.04 -6.69 -3.97
N LEU A 145 9.85 -6.47 -5.26
CA LEU A 145 8.53 -6.51 -5.91
C LEU A 145 8.21 -7.92 -6.39
N THR A 146 6.93 -8.28 -6.34
CA THR A 146 6.41 -9.52 -6.91
C THR A 146 5.56 -9.19 -8.12
N LEU A 147 6.08 -9.47 -9.32
CA LEU A 147 5.42 -9.14 -10.58
C LEU A 147 4.72 -10.38 -11.16
N ALA A 148 3.43 -10.26 -11.46
CA ALA A 148 2.69 -11.23 -12.27
C ALA A 148 2.92 -10.89 -13.74
N VAL A 149 3.69 -11.73 -14.45
CA VAL A 149 4.11 -11.52 -15.83
C VAL A 149 3.30 -12.39 -16.78
N ARG A 150 2.88 -11.83 -17.92
CA ARG A 150 2.24 -12.52 -19.03
C ARG A 150 2.98 -12.20 -20.34
N LEU A 151 3.18 -13.21 -21.16
CA LEU A 151 3.85 -13.13 -22.44
C LEU A 151 2.86 -13.43 -23.55
N ALA A 152 2.80 -12.56 -24.56
CA ALA A 152 2.03 -12.76 -25.76
C ALA A 152 2.96 -12.68 -27.00
N PRO A 153 2.90 -13.64 -27.93
CA PRO A 153 3.68 -13.57 -29.16
C PRO A 153 3.17 -12.42 -30.04
N ALA A 154 4.10 -11.67 -30.63
CA ALA A 154 3.84 -10.62 -31.60
C ALA A 154 4.56 -10.91 -32.91
N ALA A 155 4.20 -10.22 -33.99
CA ALA A 155 4.81 -10.44 -35.32
C ALA A 155 6.33 -10.25 -35.33
N SER A 156 6.85 -9.31 -34.53
CA SER A 156 8.27 -8.95 -34.43
C SER A 156 9.00 -9.54 -33.22
N GLY A 157 8.30 -10.26 -32.32
CA GLY A 157 8.89 -10.72 -31.07
C GLY A 157 7.85 -11.02 -30.01
N TRP A 158 7.92 -10.40 -28.83
CA TRP A 158 7.03 -10.63 -27.68
C TRP A 158 6.47 -9.33 -27.14
N VAL A 159 5.22 -9.39 -26.71
CA VAL A 159 4.62 -8.36 -25.81
C VAL A 159 4.54 -8.94 -24.42
N ILE A 160 5.11 -8.25 -23.48
CA ILE A 160 5.21 -8.61 -22.06
C ILE A 160 4.35 -7.65 -21.29
N THR A 161 3.39 -8.17 -20.54
CA THR A 161 2.60 -7.40 -19.58
C THR A 161 2.88 -7.88 -18.18
N PHE A 162 3.01 -6.97 -17.23
CA PHE A 162 3.25 -7.32 -15.83
C PHE A 162 2.58 -6.33 -14.89
N GLU A 163 2.22 -6.85 -13.74
CA GLU A 163 1.51 -6.11 -12.71
C GLU A 163 2.18 -6.40 -11.35
N ASP A 164 2.36 -5.35 -10.53
CA ASP A 164 2.83 -5.52 -9.17
C ASP A 164 1.70 -6.08 -8.29
N ILE A 165 1.87 -7.30 -7.85
CA ILE A 165 0.95 -8.02 -6.97
C ILE A 165 1.47 -8.15 -5.54
N THR A 166 2.55 -7.46 -5.18
CA THR A 166 3.22 -7.57 -3.88
C THR A 166 2.24 -7.29 -2.74
N ARG A 167 1.56 -6.16 -2.80
CA ARG A 167 0.56 -5.76 -1.79
C ARG A 167 -0.62 -6.73 -1.75
N GLN A 168 -1.12 -7.15 -2.89
CA GLN A 168 -2.25 -8.10 -2.99
C GLN A 168 -1.90 -9.46 -2.36
N LEU A 169 -0.70 -9.99 -2.59
CA LEU A 169 -0.24 -11.23 -1.97
C LEU A 169 -0.05 -11.10 -0.46
N LEU A 170 0.47 -9.96 0.02
CA LEU A 170 0.60 -9.69 1.44
C LEU A 170 -0.77 -9.63 2.12
N ASP A 171 -1.73 -8.91 1.54
CA ASP A 171 -3.11 -8.84 2.05
C ASP A 171 -3.78 -10.22 2.08
N GLN A 172 -3.61 -11.00 1.03
CA GLN A 172 -4.16 -12.36 0.93
C GLN A 172 -3.55 -13.30 1.98
N ARG A 173 -2.22 -13.27 2.15
CA ARG A 173 -1.53 -14.05 3.20
C ARG A 173 -2.00 -13.64 4.58
N GLN A 174 -2.17 -12.35 4.83
CA GLN A 174 -2.64 -11.85 6.11
C GLN A 174 -4.09 -12.25 6.39
N ALA A 175 -4.98 -12.20 5.41
CA ALA A 175 -6.36 -12.67 5.55
C ALA A 175 -6.43 -14.17 5.86
N ALA A 176 -5.67 -14.98 5.11
CA ALA A 176 -5.58 -16.42 5.35
C ALA A 176 -5.03 -16.74 6.74
N TRP A 177 -3.97 -16.03 7.16
CA TRP A 177 -3.41 -16.18 8.50
C TRP A 177 -4.41 -15.81 9.60
N SER A 178 -5.18 -14.74 9.42
CA SER A 178 -6.21 -14.31 10.37
C SER A 178 -7.30 -15.37 10.58
N ASP A 179 -7.74 -16.03 9.51
CA ASP A 179 -8.74 -17.11 9.61
C ASP A 179 -8.19 -18.36 10.32
N VAL A 180 -6.96 -18.74 10.03
CA VAL A 180 -6.28 -19.86 10.70
C VAL A 180 -6.08 -19.56 12.19
N ALA A 181 -5.59 -18.37 12.53
CA ALA A 181 -5.37 -17.96 13.91
C ALA A 181 -6.67 -17.93 14.71
N ARG A 182 -7.77 -17.46 14.11
CA ARG A 182 -9.11 -17.48 14.72
C ARG A 182 -9.54 -18.90 15.04
N ARG A 183 -9.39 -19.82 14.10
CA ARG A 183 -9.77 -21.23 14.28
C ARG A 183 -8.95 -21.89 15.38
N ILE A 184 -7.64 -21.70 15.38
CA ILE A 184 -6.74 -22.18 16.42
C ILE A 184 -7.14 -21.62 17.79
N ALA A 185 -7.40 -20.32 17.89
CA ALA A 185 -7.82 -19.72 19.14
C ALA A 185 -9.12 -20.34 19.70
N HIS A 186 -10.11 -20.59 18.85
CA HIS A 186 -11.35 -21.27 19.26
C HIS A 186 -11.09 -22.72 19.68
N GLU A 187 -10.28 -23.45 18.93
CA GLU A 187 -9.96 -24.85 19.24
C GLU A 187 -9.14 -25.00 20.53
N ILE A 188 -8.30 -24.00 20.89
CA ILE A 188 -7.57 -23.97 22.18
C ILE A 188 -8.50 -23.54 23.34
N LYS A 189 -9.40 -22.57 23.15
CA LYS A 189 -10.34 -22.14 24.18
C LYS A 189 -11.30 -23.25 24.61
N ASN A 190 -11.71 -24.11 23.66
CA ASN A 190 -12.65 -25.18 23.90
C ASN A 190 -12.24 -26.14 25.03
N PRO A 191 -11.03 -26.68 25.12
CA PRO A 191 -10.58 -27.51 26.21
C PRO A 191 -10.27 -26.72 27.50
N LEU A 192 -9.85 -25.46 27.42
CA LEU A 192 -9.47 -24.65 28.58
C LEU A 192 -10.67 -24.36 29.51
N THR A 193 -11.84 -24.07 28.94
CA THR A 193 -13.06 -23.76 29.70
C THR A 193 -13.51 -24.95 30.60
N PRO A 194 -13.65 -26.19 30.10
CA PRO A 194 -14.00 -27.32 30.95
C PRO A 194 -12.92 -27.67 31.97
N ILE A 195 -11.62 -27.50 31.67
CA ILE A 195 -10.53 -27.70 32.63
C ILE A 195 -10.66 -26.70 33.78
N GLN A 196 -10.85 -25.43 33.50
CA GLN A 196 -11.06 -24.40 34.51
C GLN A 196 -12.25 -24.74 35.42
N LEU A 197 -13.41 -25.01 34.80
CA LEU A 197 -14.65 -25.31 35.52
C LEU A 197 -14.53 -26.60 36.38
N ALA A 198 -13.86 -27.64 35.87
CA ALA A 198 -13.63 -28.87 36.62
C ALA A 198 -12.73 -28.61 37.82
N THR A 199 -11.65 -27.84 37.65
CA THR A 199 -10.72 -27.50 38.74
C THR A 199 -11.38 -26.60 39.78
N GLU A 200 -12.18 -25.60 39.37
CA GLU A 200 -12.95 -24.77 40.29
C GLU A 200 -13.98 -25.58 41.08
N ARG A 201 -14.65 -26.56 40.42
CA ARG A 201 -15.57 -27.50 41.10
C ARG A 201 -14.87 -28.40 42.10
N LEU A 202 -13.70 -28.96 41.74
CA LEU A 202 -12.87 -29.75 42.63
C LEU A 202 -12.48 -28.92 43.85
N ASN A 203 -11.97 -27.72 43.67
CA ASN A 203 -11.59 -26.82 44.75
C ASN A 203 -12.78 -26.54 45.67
N ARG A 204 -13.94 -26.09 45.12
CA ARG A 204 -15.15 -25.75 45.88
C ARG A 204 -15.70 -26.93 46.67
N ARG A 205 -15.68 -28.16 46.10
CA ARG A 205 -16.29 -29.32 46.70
C ARG A 205 -15.42 -30.00 47.74
N TYR A 206 -14.12 -30.11 47.48
CA TYR A 206 -13.24 -30.98 48.31
C TYR A 206 -12.32 -30.21 49.26
N ARG A 207 -12.09 -28.89 49.03
CA ARG A 207 -11.23 -28.08 49.92
C ARG A 207 -11.52 -28.25 51.40
N LYS A 208 -12.81 -28.31 51.80
CA LYS A 208 -13.23 -28.45 53.19
C LYS A 208 -13.26 -29.91 53.70
N GLN A 209 -13.07 -30.87 52.80
CA GLN A 209 -13.13 -32.30 53.14
C GLN A 209 -11.75 -32.94 53.23
N ILE A 210 -10.72 -32.26 52.76
CA ILE A 210 -9.34 -32.72 52.81
C ILE A 210 -8.73 -32.25 54.12
N GLU A 211 -8.56 -33.18 55.07
CA GLU A 211 -7.99 -32.91 56.38
C GLU A 211 -6.46 -32.97 56.39
N GLN A 212 -5.86 -33.84 55.56
CA GLN A 212 -4.42 -33.91 55.32
C GLN A 212 -4.10 -33.30 53.95
N ASP A 213 -3.04 -32.48 53.88
CA ASP A 213 -2.58 -31.81 52.66
C ASP A 213 -3.59 -30.81 52.03
N GLY A 214 -4.54 -30.27 52.81
CA GLY A 214 -5.52 -29.29 52.31
C GLY A 214 -4.89 -28.04 51.72
N GLU A 215 -3.79 -27.54 52.27
CA GLU A 215 -3.04 -26.40 51.74
C GLU A 215 -2.38 -26.75 50.41
N LEU A 216 -1.77 -27.92 50.25
CA LEU A 216 -1.18 -28.39 49.02
C LEU A 216 -2.24 -28.54 47.91
N PHE A 217 -3.42 -29.08 48.26
CA PHE A 217 -4.53 -29.19 47.31
C PHE A 217 -5.02 -27.81 46.82
N GLU A 218 -5.09 -26.82 47.72
CA GLU A 218 -5.46 -25.44 47.35
C GLU A 218 -4.40 -24.79 46.48
N GLU A 219 -3.13 -24.98 46.80
CA GLU A 219 -2.00 -24.48 46.00
C GLU A 219 -2.00 -25.07 44.58
N LEU A 220 -2.15 -26.40 44.45
CA LEU A 220 -2.17 -27.08 43.16
C LEU A 220 -3.38 -26.70 42.31
N THR A 221 -4.58 -26.70 42.87
CA THR A 221 -5.79 -26.29 42.14
C THR A 221 -5.76 -24.81 41.79
N GLY A 222 -5.27 -23.95 42.68
CA GLY A 222 -5.04 -22.52 42.40
C GLY A 222 -4.03 -22.30 41.29
N THR A 223 -2.98 -23.10 41.24
CA THR A 223 -1.98 -23.06 40.18
C THR A 223 -2.57 -23.44 38.81
N ILE A 224 -3.38 -24.52 38.75
CA ILE A 224 -4.07 -24.93 37.53
C ILE A 224 -5.00 -23.82 37.04
N ILE A 225 -5.82 -23.23 37.93
CA ILE A 225 -6.75 -22.15 37.57
C ILE A 225 -6.00 -20.95 37.04
N ARG A 226 -4.90 -20.55 37.68
CA ARG A 226 -4.05 -19.44 37.19
C ARG A 226 -3.46 -19.73 35.81
N GLN A 227 -2.86 -20.91 35.60
CA GLN A 227 -2.24 -21.30 34.35
C GLN A 227 -3.25 -21.36 33.19
N VAL A 228 -4.44 -21.93 33.45
CA VAL A 228 -5.52 -21.94 32.45
C VAL A 228 -6.00 -20.52 32.12
N GLY A 229 -6.10 -19.65 33.14
CA GLY A 229 -6.43 -18.25 32.97
C GLY A 229 -5.39 -17.47 32.12
N ASP A 230 -4.12 -17.72 32.38
CA ASP A 230 -3.02 -17.11 31.66
C ASP A 230 -2.97 -17.59 30.20
N LEU A 231 -3.14 -18.90 29.94
CA LEU A 231 -3.27 -19.45 28.59
C LEU A 231 -4.46 -18.84 27.83
N ARG A 232 -5.61 -18.70 28.51
CA ARG A 232 -6.79 -18.09 27.92
C ARG A 232 -6.53 -16.64 27.47
N LYS A 233 -5.91 -15.83 28.33
CA LYS A 233 -5.51 -14.45 27.99
C LYS A 233 -4.57 -14.42 26.80
N MET A 234 -3.56 -15.31 26.76
CA MET A 234 -2.62 -15.41 25.65
C MET A 234 -3.34 -15.73 24.34
N VAL A 235 -4.27 -16.67 24.35
CA VAL A 235 -5.07 -17.04 23.17
C VAL A 235 -6.01 -15.91 22.74
N ASP A 236 -6.56 -15.13 23.70
CA ASP A 236 -7.38 -13.96 23.41
C ASP A 236 -6.56 -12.86 22.72
N GLU A 237 -5.37 -12.55 23.23
CA GLU A 237 -4.45 -11.56 22.64
C GLU A 237 -3.97 -12.00 21.25
N PHE A 238 -3.63 -13.31 21.08
CA PHE A 238 -3.27 -13.88 19.78
C PHE A 238 -4.40 -13.73 18.74
N SER A 239 -5.62 -14.10 19.14
CA SER A 239 -6.80 -13.96 18.27
C SER A 239 -7.08 -12.50 17.90
N SER A 240 -6.88 -11.57 18.83
CA SER A 240 -7.06 -10.13 18.62
C SER A 240 -6.00 -9.57 17.65
N PHE A 241 -4.74 -9.97 17.81
CA PHE A 241 -3.65 -9.59 16.90
C PHE A 241 -3.90 -10.06 15.46
N ALA A 242 -4.30 -11.32 15.30
CA ALA A 242 -4.57 -11.90 13.99
C ALA A 242 -5.82 -11.32 13.30
N ARG A 243 -6.74 -10.73 14.08
CA ARG A 243 -8.07 -10.26 13.63
C ARG A 243 -8.15 -8.75 13.51
N LEU A 244 -7.09 -7.96 13.69
CA LEU A 244 -7.24 -6.50 13.59
C LEU A 244 -8.00 -6.17 12.29
N PRO A 245 -9.27 -5.71 12.38
CA PRO A 245 -10.06 -5.35 11.20
C PRO A 245 -9.45 -4.11 10.55
N LYS A 246 -9.74 -3.87 9.28
CA LYS A 246 -9.36 -2.61 8.65
C LYS A 246 -9.99 -1.45 9.45
N PRO A 247 -9.25 -0.36 9.71
CA PRO A 247 -9.76 0.75 10.51
C PRO A 247 -10.94 1.44 9.83
N VAL A 248 -11.94 1.83 10.64
CA VAL A 248 -13.07 2.65 10.20
C VAL A 248 -12.83 4.07 10.65
N PHE A 249 -12.26 4.89 9.78
CA PHE A 249 -11.90 6.26 10.10
C PHE A 249 -13.13 7.16 10.29
N ARG A 250 -13.17 7.85 11.43
CA ARG A 250 -14.16 8.88 11.74
C ARG A 250 -13.47 10.08 12.39
N GLN A 251 -14.08 11.26 12.27
CA GLN A 251 -13.59 12.46 12.94
C GLN A 251 -13.86 12.35 14.44
N GLU A 252 -12.83 12.02 15.21
CA GLU A 252 -12.89 11.81 16.66
C GLU A 252 -12.10 12.91 17.38
N ASP A 253 -12.42 13.10 18.65
CA ASP A 253 -11.60 13.91 19.55
C ASP A 253 -10.55 12.99 20.21
N PRO A 254 -9.29 13.08 19.82
CA PRO A 254 -8.28 12.16 20.32
C PRO A 254 -7.91 12.44 21.78
N VAL A 255 -8.09 13.67 22.27
CA VAL A 255 -7.84 14.01 23.67
C VAL A 255 -8.80 13.29 24.59
N ASP A 256 -10.08 13.23 24.20
CA ASP A 256 -11.10 12.48 24.95
C ASP A 256 -10.80 10.98 24.95
N LEU A 257 -10.32 10.43 23.84
CA LEU A 257 -9.96 9.02 23.74
C LEU A 257 -8.77 8.67 24.64
N VAL A 258 -7.75 9.52 24.68
CA VAL A 258 -6.60 9.35 25.59
C VAL A 258 -7.05 9.43 27.06
N ARG A 259 -7.88 10.42 27.41
CA ARG A 259 -8.42 10.56 28.78
C ARG A 259 -9.23 9.35 29.23
N GLN A 260 -10.07 8.80 28.33
CA GLN A 260 -10.85 7.58 28.63
C GLN A 260 -9.94 6.39 28.92
N ALA A 261 -8.89 6.18 28.13
CA ALA A 261 -7.93 5.09 28.36
C ALA A 261 -7.13 5.30 29.64
N LEU A 262 -6.72 6.54 29.94
CA LEU A 262 -5.99 6.91 31.14
C LEU A 262 -6.82 6.66 32.39
N PHE A 263 -8.06 7.15 32.42
CA PHE A 263 -9.00 6.98 33.54
C PHE A 263 -9.19 5.51 33.93
N LEU A 264 -9.29 4.61 32.94
CA LEU A 264 -9.41 3.16 33.22
C LEU A 264 -8.19 2.60 33.95
N GLN A 265 -6.97 3.08 33.61
CA GLN A 265 -5.76 2.62 34.29
C GLN A 265 -5.58 3.27 35.66
N GLU A 266 -5.96 4.53 35.82
CA GLU A 266 -5.94 5.26 37.08
C GLU A 266 -6.85 4.58 38.14
N VAL A 267 -8.08 4.21 37.74
CA VAL A 267 -9.01 3.48 38.61
C VAL A 267 -8.50 2.07 38.95
N ALA A 268 -7.85 1.41 37.98
CA ALA A 268 -7.35 0.02 38.22
C ALA A 268 -6.07 -0.02 39.06
N ARG A 269 -5.31 1.08 39.15
CA ARG A 269 -3.98 1.15 39.80
C ARG A 269 -3.82 2.44 40.61
N PRO A 270 -4.52 2.58 41.71
CA PRO A 270 -4.48 3.78 42.57
C PRO A 270 -3.11 4.03 43.21
N GLU A 271 -2.19 3.06 43.17
CA GLU A 271 -0.83 3.15 43.69
C GLU A 271 0.15 3.84 42.75
N ILE A 272 -0.25 4.13 41.47
CA ILE A 272 0.56 4.82 40.48
C ILE A 272 0.05 6.25 40.33
N ASP A 273 0.96 7.21 40.32
CA ASP A 273 0.65 8.62 40.07
C ASP A 273 0.52 8.87 38.58
N PHE A 274 -0.67 9.24 38.12
CA PHE A 274 -0.92 9.59 36.70
C PHE A 274 -0.97 11.10 36.54
N SER A 275 -0.29 11.61 35.50
CA SER A 275 -0.35 13.00 35.08
C SER A 275 -0.73 13.11 33.62
N PHE A 276 -1.56 14.09 33.30
CA PHE A 276 -2.04 14.35 31.94
C PHE A 276 -1.82 15.80 31.55
N SER A 277 -1.15 16.03 30.43
CA SER A 277 -0.95 17.33 29.82
C SER A 277 -1.38 17.29 28.36
N ALA A 278 -2.08 18.33 27.90
CA ALA A 278 -2.48 18.49 26.51
C ALA A 278 -2.29 19.94 26.08
N GLU A 279 -1.82 20.13 24.86
CA GLU A 279 -1.78 21.46 24.23
C GLU A 279 -3.20 22.01 24.02
N ASP A 280 -3.34 23.33 24.03
CA ASP A 280 -4.62 23.97 23.78
C ASP A 280 -5.05 23.85 22.32
N ASN A 281 -6.38 23.72 22.11
CA ASN A 281 -7.00 23.71 20.77
C ASN A 281 -6.47 22.61 19.81
N LEU A 282 -6.24 21.40 20.33
CA LEU A 282 -5.87 20.28 19.50
C LEU A 282 -6.98 19.91 18.49
N PRO A 283 -6.63 19.61 17.24
CA PRO A 283 -7.62 19.31 16.21
C PRO A 283 -8.21 17.90 16.40
N LYS A 284 -9.44 17.71 15.91
CA LYS A 284 -9.96 16.37 15.67
C LYS A 284 -9.13 15.66 14.61
N ILE A 285 -9.02 14.34 14.71
CA ILE A 285 -8.30 13.50 13.75
C ILE A 285 -9.22 12.45 13.16
N ALA A 286 -8.90 11.99 11.95
CA ALA A 286 -9.57 10.84 11.36
C ALA A 286 -8.95 9.56 11.92
N CYS A 287 -9.61 8.88 12.87
CA CYS A 287 -9.12 7.65 13.44
C CYS A 287 -10.24 6.63 13.70
N ASP A 288 -9.86 5.36 13.86
CA ASP A 288 -10.75 4.33 14.39
C ASP A 288 -10.71 4.40 15.92
N ARG A 289 -11.84 4.81 16.53
CA ARG A 289 -11.98 4.96 17.97
C ARG A 289 -11.57 3.73 18.78
N HIS A 290 -11.94 2.54 18.28
CA HIS A 290 -11.71 1.30 19.02
C HIS A 290 -10.23 0.91 18.96
N GLN A 291 -9.63 0.98 17.79
CA GLN A 291 -8.20 0.69 17.61
C GLN A 291 -7.32 1.70 18.33
N PHE A 292 -7.64 3.00 18.25
CA PHE A 292 -6.92 4.03 18.98
C PHE A 292 -6.96 3.78 20.50
N GLY A 293 -8.14 3.51 21.04
CA GLY A 293 -8.31 3.17 22.46
C GLY A 293 -7.55 1.91 22.86
N GLN A 294 -7.50 0.89 21.99
CA GLN A 294 -6.73 -0.34 22.20
C GLN A 294 -5.21 -0.06 22.23
N ALA A 295 -4.71 0.77 21.32
CA ALA A 295 -3.30 1.17 21.32
C ALA A 295 -2.92 1.88 22.61
N MET A 296 -3.72 2.84 23.05
CA MET A 296 -3.50 3.57 24.30
C MET A 296 -3.54 2.66 25.52
N THR A 297 -4.53 1.77 25.60
CA THR A 297 -4.64 0.81 26.69
C THR A 297 -3.42 -0.11 26.78
N ASN A 298 -2.89 -0.59 25.65
CA ASN A 298 -1.72 -1.45 25.61
C ASN A 298 -0.45 -0.71 26.07
N VAL A 299 -0.25 0.54 25.64
CA VAL A 299 0.93 1.33 26.05
C VAL A 299 0.86 1.66 27.54
N LEU A 300 -0.28 2.14 28.03
CA LEU A 300 -0.46 2.47 29.45
C LEU A 300 -0.32 1.23 30.36
N LYS A 301 -0.87 0.08 29.93
CA LYS A 301 -0.70 -1.20 30.63
C LYS A 301 0.78 -1.59 30.71
N ASN A 302 1.51 -1.45 29.60
CA ASN A 302 2.93 -1.75 29.57
C ASN A 302 3.77 -0.85 30.50
N ALA A 303 3.43 0.44 30.56
CA ALA A 303 4.06 1.39 31.47
C ALA A 303 3.81 1.03 32.93
N ALA A 304 2.55 0.72 33.28
CA ALA A 304 2.19 0.31 34.63
C ALA A 304 2.88 -1.00 35.06
N GLU A 305 2.93 -2.01 34.19
CA GLU A 305 3.63 -3.27 34.48
C GLU A 305 5.16 -3.07 34.63
N ALA A 306 5.77 -2.13 33.89
CA ALA A 306 7.18 -1.76 34.06
C ALA A 306 7.44 -1.11 35.43
N ILE A 307 6.50 -0.30 35.90
CA ILE A 307 6.53 0.29 37.25
C ILE A 307 6.38 -0.78 38.33
N GLU A 308 5.41 -1.69 38.21
CA GLU A 308 5.23 -2.81 39.15
C GLU A 308 6.49 -3.70 39.23
N ALA A 309 7.18 -3.90 38.13
CA ALA A 309 8.45 -4.65 38.12
C ALA A 309 9.55 -3.88 38.87
N ARG A 310 9.70 -2.58 38.66
CA ARG A 310 10.66 -1.76 39.39
C ARG A 310 10.36 -1.67 40.90
N GLN A 311 9.08 -1.58 41.24
CA GLN A 311 8.64 -1.51 42.63
C GLN A 311 9.03 -2.77 43.41
N ARG A 312 8.96 -3.95 42.78
CA ARG A 312 9.42 -5.21 43.37
C ARG A 312 10.94 -5.23 43.64
N GLU A 313 11.73 -4.53 42.81
CA GLU A 313 13.19 -4.44 42.94
C GLU A 313 13.61 -3.33 43.93
N ALA A 314 12.95 -2.16 43.88
CA ALA A 314 13.35 -0.97 44.61
C ALA A 314 12.77 -0.87 46.03
N GLY A 315 11.73 -1.68 46.36
CA GLY A 315 11.09 -1.67 47.66
C GLY A 315 9.97 -0.62 47.85
N ALA A 316 9.45 -0.48 49.06
CA ALA A 316 8.23 0.27 49.37
C ALA A 316 8.32 1.82 49.21
N ASP A 317 9.53 2.35 49.15
CA ASP A 317 9.75 3.83 49.00
C ASP A 317 9.64 4.32 47.56
N PHE A 318 9.58 3.40 46.57
CA PHE A 318 9.45 3.76 45.16
C PHE A 318 8.00 4.16 44.82
N ARG A 319 7.81 5.39 44.33
CA ARG A 319 6.54 5.85 43.77
C ARG A 319 6.55 5.73 42.24
N GLY A 320 5.62 4.93 41.72
CA GLY A 320 5.41 4.79 40.30
C GLY A 320 4.72 6.02 39.72
N GLY A 321 5.18 6.50 38.56
CA GLY A 321 4.60 7.64 37.88
C GLY A 321 4.50 7.43 36.37
N ILE A 322 3.34 7.76 35.79
CA ILE A 322 3.08 7.77 34.35
C ILE A 322 2.64 9.16 33.94
N ALA A 323 3.38 9.80 33.06
CA ALA A 323 3.02 11.06 32.46
C ALA A 323 2.57 10.85 31.00
N VAL A 324 1.42 11.44 30.65
CA VAL A 324 0.88 11.42 29.30
C VAL A 324 0.80 12.83 28.77
N ASP A 325 1.60 13.14 27.75
CA ASP A 325 1.64 14.43 27.08
C ASP A 325 1.03 14.30 25.68
N VAL A 326 0.16 15.23 25.31
CA VAL A 326 -0.56 15.21 24.04
C VAL A 326 -0.34 16.53 23.32
N GLY A 327 0.11 16.45 22.08
CA GLY A 327 0.34 17.59 21.21
C GLY A 327 0.02 17.26 19.75
N ALA A 328 0.15 18.26 18.88
CA ALA A 328 0.02 18.06 17.44
C ALA A 328 0.99 18.94 16.67
N ASP A 329 1.57 18.40 15.63
CA ASP A 329 2.24 19.17 14.59
C ASP A 329 1.33 19.35 13.35
N ALA A 330 1.86 19.91 12.28
CA ALA A 330 1.08 20.16 11.06
C ALA A 330 0.50 18.84 10.45
N ARG A 331 1.14 17.72 10.66
CA ARG A 331 0.87 16.44 9.97
C ARG A 331 0.36 15.37 10.93
N TYR A 332 0.83 15.37 12.18
CA TYR A 332 0.58 14.32 13.15
C TYR A 332 -0.04 14.84 14.44
N PHE A 333 -0.88 14.02 15.03
CA PHE A 333 -1.24 14.06 16.42
C PHE A 333 -0.31 13.14 17.19
N VAL A 334 0.29 13.65 18.28
CA VAL A 334 1.35 12.95 18.99
C VAL A 334 0.91 12.69 20.44
N VAL A 335 0.98 11.44 20.87
CA VAL A 335 0.80 11.04 22.26
C VAL A 335 2.10 10.50 22.79
N THR A 336 2.61 11.10 23.85
CA THR A 336 3.82 10.66 24.54
C THR A 336 3.45 10.08 25.89
N VAL A 337 3.79 8.83 26.14
CA VAL A 337 3.65 8.16 27.44
C VAL A 337 5.02 7.96 28.03
N SER A 338 5.28 8.53 29.20
CA SER A 338 6.56 8.45 29.91
C SER A 338 6.32 7.77 31.26
N ASP A 339 7.02 6.68 31.52
CA ASP A 339 7.03 5.97 32.80
C ASP A 339 8.36 6.10 33.53
N ASN A 340 8.39 5.81 34.80
CA ASN A 340 9.59 5.68 35.61
C ASN A 340 9.87 4.23 36.03
N GLY A 341 9.41 3.24 35.23
CA GLY A 341 9.60 1.82 35.48
C GLY A 341 11.03 1.32 35.23
N ILE A 342 11.17 0.01 34.95
CA ILE A 342 12.47 -0.65 34.72
C ILE A 342 13.20 -0.17 33.46
N GLY A 343 12.52 0.51 32.52
CA GLY A 343 13.08 0.99 31.28
C GLY A 343 13.20 -0.07 30.18
N LEU A 344 13.85 0.32 29.08
CA LEU A 344 14.07 -0.56 27.93
C LEU A 344 15.21 -1.55 28.21
N PRO A 345 15.16 -2.77 27.65
CA PRO A 345 16.25 -3.74 27.76
C PRO A 345 17.51 -3.18 27.09
N LYS A 346 18.67 -3.39 27.73
CA LYS A 346 19.98 -2.91 27.25
C LYS A 346 20.40 -3.53 25.91
N GLN A 347 19.87 -4.71 25.58
CA GLN A 347 20.13 -5.41 24.32
C GLN A 347 18.81 -5.78 23.66
N GLY A 348 18.69 -5.60 22.34
CA GLY A 348 17.52 -6.01 21.58
C GLY A 348 16.32 -5.04 21.69
N ALA A 349 16.54 -3.75 22.02
CA ALA A 349 15.47 -2.75 22.04
C ALA A 349 14.69 -2.65 20.72
N GLU A 350 15.35 -2.89 19.59
CA GLU A 350 14.71 -2.92 18.26
C GLU A 350 13.76 -4.11 18.08
N ARG A 351 13.99 -5.20 18.81
CA ARG A 351 13.20 -6.43 18.71
C ARG A 351 11.96 -6.45 19.60
N ILE A 352 11.75 -5.47 20.47
CA ILE A 352 10.56 -5.40 21.34
C ILE A 352 9.26 -5.18 20.54
N LEU A 353 9.36 -4.76 19.28
CA LEU A 353 8.24 -4.61 18.35
C LEU A 353 7.94 -5.89 17.57
N GLU A 354 8.81 -6.89 17.61
CA GLU A 354 8.56 -8.18 16.97
C GLU A 354 7.51 -8.95 17.76
N PRO A 355 6.51 -9.58 17.10
CA PRO A 355 5.54 -10.42 17.77
C PRO A 355 6.22 -11.55 18.58
N TYR A 356 5.68 -11.87 19.76
CA TYR A 356 6.19 -12.90 20.68
C TYR A 356 7.54 -12.61 21.34
N VAL A 357 8.14 -11.45 21.11
CA VAL A 357 9.34 -11.02 21.82
C VAL A 357 8.92 -10.35 23.12
N THR A 358 9.31 -10.93 24.26
CA THR A 358 9.04 -10.39 25.59
C THR A 358 10.20 -10.69 26.53
N THR A 359 10.54 -9.75 27.37
CA THR A 359 11.49 -9.90 28.47
C THR A 359 10.80 -10.25 29.79
N ARG A 360 9.46 -10.38 29.78
CA ARG A 360 8.62 -10.58 30.95
C ARG A 360 8.19 -12.04 31.08
N GLU A 361 8.23 -12.60 32.29
CA GLU A 361 7.80 -13.99 32.56
C GLU A 361 6.32 -14.28 32.20
N LYS A 362 5.45 -13.27 32.27
CA LYS A 362 4.00 -13.39 31.99
C LYS A 362 3.54 -12.57 30.80
N GLY A 363 4.45 -12.04 30.00
CA GLY A 363 4.12 -11.24 28.82
C GLY A 363 3.92 -12.11 27.59
N THR A 364 2.88 -11.85 26.79
CA THR A 364 2.63 -12.55 25.51
C THR A 364 3.54 -12.05 24.39
N GLY A 365 4.15 -10.86 24.54
CA GLY A 365 4.93 -10.18 23.48
C GLY A 365 4.11 -9.65 22.33
N LEU A 366 2.75 -9.64 22.44
CA LEU A 366 1.88 -9.18 21.35
C LEU A 366 1.41 -7.74 21.51
N GLY A 367 1.41 -7.20 22.75
CA GLY A 367 0.84 -5.89 23.04
C GLY A 367 1.46 -4.75 22.21
N LEU A 368 2.80 -4.68 22.13
CA LEU A 368 3.50 -3.63 21.35
C LEU A 368 3.41 -3.88 19.84
N ALA A 369 3.38 -5.14 19.40
CA ALA A 369 3.15 -5.47 18.00
C ALA A 369 1.75 -5.03 17.53
N ILE A 370 0.72 -5.16 18.39
CA ILE A 370 -0.63 -4.64 18.15
C ILE A 370 -0.60 -3.11 18.03
N VAL A 371 0.08 -2.41 18.94
CA VAL A 371 0.21 -0.95 18.92
C VAL A 371 0.89 -0.50 17.63
N LYS A 372 2.01 -1.11 17.27
CA LYS A 372 2.75 -0.81 16.04
C LYS A 372 1.82 -0.93 14.82
N LYS A 373 1.12 -2.06 14.69
CA LYS A 373 0.21 -2.29 13.58
C LYS A 373 -0.92 -1.27 13.51
N ILE A 374 -1.54 -0.91 14.66
CA ILE A 374 -2.58 0.12 14.70
C ILE A 374 -2.04 1.47 14.25
N VAL A 375 -0.86 1.87 14.73
CA VAL A 375 -0.23 3.14 14.36
C VAL A 375 0.11 3.18 12.87
N GLU A 376 0.67 2.10 12.31
CA GLU A 376 0.96 1.96 10.87
C GLU A 376 -0.34 2.04 10.02
N GLU A 377 -1.42 1.36 10.44
CA GLU A 377 -2.72 1.43 9.74
C GLU A 377 -3.36 2.83 9.80
N HIS A 378 -2.93 3.68 10.75
CA HIS A 378 -3.30 5.10 10.83
C HIS A 378 -2.26 6.02 10.17
N ALA A 379 -1.42 5.50 9.28
CA ALA A 379 -0.33 6.21 8.60
C ALA A 379 0.56 7.00 9.58
N GLY A 380 0.88 6.36 10.69
CA GLY A 380 1.63 6.92 11.81
C GLY A 380 2.95 6.22 12.08
N GLU A 381 3.65 6.70 13.10
CA GLU A 381 4.95 6.20 13.52
C GLU A 381 4.99 5.97 15.03
N MET A 382 5.77 4.99 15.49
CA MET A 382 6.01 4.70 16.89
C MET A 382 7.50 4.76 17.21
N SER A 383 7.86 5.45 18.29
CA SER A 383 9.24 5.55 18.74
C SER A 383 9.38 5.33 20.24
N PHE A 384 10.59 4.92 20.65
CA PHE A 384 10.95 4.63 22.04
C PHE A 384 12.23 5.37 22.42
N ALA A 385 12.26 5.84 23.64
CA ALA A 385 13.46 6.43 24.23
C ALA A 385 13.55 6.06 25.73
N ASN A 386 14.75 6.09 26.28
CA ASN A 386 14.90 6.03 27.74
C ASN A 386 14.45 7.34 28.36
N ASN A 387 13.72 7.28 29.48
CA ASN A 387 13.32 8.45 30.25
C ASN A 387 14.50 8.91 31.13
N ALA A 388 14.73 10.22 31.24
CA ALA A 388 15.85 10.80 31.97
C ALA A 388 15.90 10.45 33.48
N GLY A 389 14.72 10.16 34.08
CA GLY A 389 14.57 9.71 35.48
C GLY A 389 14.58 8.18 35.69
N GLY A 390 14.92 7.42 34.65
CA GLY A 390 14.69 5.98 34.57
C GLY A 390 13.32 5.67 33.97
N GLY A 391 13.14 4.47 33.42
CA GLY A 391 11.92 4.07 32.72
C GLY A 391 11.97 4.33 31.22
N THR A 392 10.79 4.32 30.59
CA THR A 392 10.63 4.38 29.13
C THR A 392 9.77 5.58 28.73
N LYS A 393 10.10 6.17 27.59
CA LYS A 393 9.27 7.14 26.89
C LYS A 393 8.84 6.54 25.57
N VAL A 394 7.53 6.42 25.36
CA VAL A 394 6.90 5.92 24.13
C VAL A 394 6.18 7.07 23.47
N ALA A 395 6.50 7.38 22.22
CA ALA A 395 5.79 8.36 21.42
C ALA A 395 5.04 7.67 20.28
N LEU A 396 3.73 7.91 20.21
CA LEU A 396 2.83 7.46 19.17
C LEU A 396 2.44 8.67 18.32
N ARG A 397 2.68 8.61 17.03
CA ARG A 397 2.32 9.65 16.06
C ARG A 397 1.21 9.09 15.15
N PHE A 398 0.07 9.71 15.13
CA PHE A 398 -1.07 9.35 14.28
C PHE A 398 -1.25 10.42 13.22
N ALA A 399 -1.36 10.06 11.95
CA ALA A 399 -1.66 11.04 10.91
C ALA A 399 -3.01 11.69 11.18
N ARG A 400 -3.10 13.03 11.04
CA ARG A 400 -4.35 13.77 11.23
C ARG A 400 -5.42 13.39 10.20
N ASP A 401 -4.98 13.04 8.99
CA ASP A 401 -5.80 12.49 7.91
C ASP A 401 -5.06 11.32 7.24
N PRO A 402 -5.26 10.08 7.72
CA PRO A 402 -4.61 8.90 7.17
C PRO A 402 -4.95 8.61 5.71
N LEU A 403 -6.14 9.01 5.25
CA LEU A 403 -6.58 8.79 3.87
C LEU A 403 -5.85 9.73 2.90
N ALA A 404 -5.63 10.98 3.30
CA ALA A 404 -4.83 11.92 2.52
C ALA A 404 -3.34 11.53 2.52
N ALA A 405 -2.82 11.05 3.65
CA ALA A 405 -1.44 10.59 3.77
C ALA A 405 -1.15 9.37 2.88
N ALA A 406 -2.06 8.39 2.84
CA ALA A 406 -1.95 7.21 1.97
C ALA A 406 -2.08 7.54 0.47
N GLY A 407 -2.79 8.63 0.11
CA GLY A 407 -2.91 9.12 -1.26
C GLY A 407 -1.66 9.85 -1.77
N VAL A 408 -0.87 10.46 -0.88
CA VAL A 408 0.39 11.13 -1.23
C VAL A 408 1.52 10.12 -1.46
N GLU A 409 1.58 9.03 -0.70
CA GLU A 409 2.54 7.93 -0.96
C GLU A 409 2.27 7.17 -2.26
N ALA A 410 1.04 7.22 -2.78
CA ALA A 410 0.70 6.65 -4.08
C ALA A 410 0.98 7.59 -5.26
N ALA A 411 1.37 8.86 -5.00
CA ALA A 411 1.62 9.90 -6.00
C ALA A 411 3.08 10.41 -6.03
N GLU A 412 3.93 10.01 -5.08
CA GLU A 412 5.39 10.19 -5.09
C GLU A 412 6.08 8.90 -5.55
#